data_46c0940098f69b348e2269c5dea8b50f
#
_entry.id   46c0940098f69b348e2269c5dea8b50f
#
_cell.length_a   1.000
_cell.length_b   1.000
_cell.length_c   1.000
_cell.angle_alpha   90.00
_cell.angle_beta   90.00
_cell.angle_gamma   90.00
#
_symmetry.space_group_name_H-M   'P 1'
#
loop_
_entity.id
_entity.type
_entity.pdbx_description
1 polymer ?
#
loop_
_entity_poly.entity_id
_entity_poly.type
_entity_poly.pdbx_seq_one_letter_code
_entity_poly.pdbx_strand_id
1 'polypeptide(L)'
;AASLTVTAADCTAQFIDEAYRLFLPVNTDMAALTIETGAELAAADAEGLTVDGTTVSGDFTNIETLNLTFTDGKAARVELYKSQLPSVSFTLNGVTLDEIQAGSKDVKYKGNSVTISQAGGSDLTDTNVEFKGRGNTTWTLDKRPYQFKLSSKAKVLGMDKAKTWLLIANRQDTSMMRNKAVYDLANAMGEWAPDGRWVDVWIDGSYQGCYLLCEKVQVGTNRVELEQEDGILAEADNIYYNGEEY
;
A
#
# COMPACT_ATOMS: atom_id res chain seq x y z
N ALA A 1 -18.42 -8.85 -22.95
CA ALA A 1 -19.13 -8.73 -21.67
C ALA A 1 -18.35 -7.73 -20.82
N ALA A 2 -18.99 -6.72 -20.25
CA ALA A 2 -18.36 -5.87 -19.25
C ALA A 2 -17.91 -6.78 -18.10
N SER A 3 -16.65 -6.65 -17.67
CA SER A 3 -16.17 -7.39 -16.51
C SER A 3 -16.96 -6.88 -15.30
N LEU A 4 -17.46 -7.80 -14.48
CA LEU A 4 -18.10 -7.47 -13.22
C LEU A 4 -17.10 -6.70 -12.35
N THR A 5 -17.51 -5.56 -11.82
CA THR A 5 -16.72 -4.79 -10.85
C THR A 5 -17.33 -5.02 -9.48
N VAL A 6 -16.52 -5.34 -8.50
CA VAL A 6 -16.91 -5.49 -7.08
C VAL A 6 -16.07 -4.53 -6.26
N THR A 7 -16.72 -3.62 -5.53
CA THR A 7 -16.04 -2.59 -4.73
C THR A 7 -16.63 -2.47 -3.33
N ALA A 8 -15.82 -2.10 -2.35
CA ALA A 8 -16.26 -1.67 -1.02
C ALA A 8 -15.16 -0.84 -0.36
N ALA A 9 -15.54 0.13 0.49
CA ALA A 9 -14.61 0.99 1.23
C ALA A 9 -13.51 1.58 0.33
N ASP A 10 -13.88 2.10 -0.84
CA ASP A 10 -12.99 2.65 -1.87
C ASP A 10 -11.95 1.63 -2.42
N CYS A 11 -12.14 0.34 -2.16
CA CYS A 11 -11.31 -0.74 -2.68
C CYS A 11 -12.02 -1.49 -3.80
N THR A 12 -11.24 -1.95 -4.77
CA THR A 12 -11.71 -2.75 -5.91
C THR A 12 -11.20 -4.18 -5.77
N ALA A 13 -12.10 -5.15 -5.89
CA ALA A 13 -11.75 -6.56 -5.85
C ALA A 13 -10.90 -6.97 -7.05
N GLN A 14 -9.99 -7.90 -6.81
CA GLN A 14 -9.18 -8.56 -7.83
C GLN A 14 -9.81 -9.91 -8.19
N PHE A 15 -9.97 -10.21 -9.48
CA PHE A 15 -10.47 -11.52 -9.91
C PHE A 15 -9.30 -12.51 -9.97
N ILE A 16 -9.25 -13.45 -9.01
CA ILE A 16 -8.18 -14.42 -8.85
C ILE A 16 -8.80 -15.78 -8.54
N ASP A 17 -8.40 -16.83 -9.24
CA ASP A 17 -8.86 -18.22 -9.02
C ASP A 17 -10.39 -18.33 -8.94
N GLU A 18 -11.10 -17.75 -9.90
CA GLU A 18 -12.56 -17.78 -10.04
C GLU A 18 -13.34 -17.07 -8.90
N ALA A 19 -12.67 -16.25 -8.08
CA ALA A 19 -13.27 -15.44 -7.05
C ALA A 19 -12.87 -13.96 -7.14
N TYR A 20 -13.76 -13.08 -6.71
CA TYR A 20 -13.48 -11.66 -6.50
C TYR A 20 -12.90 -11.47 -5.10
N ARG A 21 -11.59 -11.32 -4.98
CA ARG A 21 -10.91 -11.09 -3.71
C ARG A 21 -10.87 -9.62 -3.39
N LEU A 22 -11.57 -9.23 -2.35
CA LEU A 22 -11.67 -7.87 -1.85
C LEU A 22 -10.78 -7.70 -0.63
N PHE A 23 -9.65 -7.03 -0.82
CA PHE A 23 -8.73 -6.68 0.26
C PHE A 23 -9.11 -5.33 0.83
N LEU A 24 -9.35 -5.28 2.14
CA LEU A 24 -9.87 -4.12 2.84
C LEU A 24 -8.87 -3.56 3.86
N PRO A 25 -8.73 -2.24 3.99
CA PRO A 25 -7.88 -1.60 4.98
C PRO A 25 -8.22 -1.99 6.42
N VAL A 26 -7.24 -1.88 7.32
CA VAL A 26 -7.35 -2.28 8.73
C VAL A 26 -8.46 -1.55 9.49
N ASN A 27 -8.76 -0.31 9.11
CA ASN A 27 -9.80 0.52 9.73
C ASN A 27 -11.19 0.38 9.10
N THR A 28 -11.37 -0.51 8.12
CA THR A 28 -12.69 -0.75 7.51
C THR A 28 -13.68 -1.23 8.56
N ASP A 29 -14.84 -0.57 8.62
CA ASP A 29 -15.94 -0.98 9.48
C ASP A 29 -16.68 -2.16 8.84
N MET A 30 -16.40 -3.37 9.31
CA MET A 30 -17.04 -4.59 8.81
C MET A 30 -18.48 -4.74 9.31
N ALA A 31 -18.86 -4.09 10.43
CA ALA A 31 -20.21 -4.17 10.97
C ALA A 31 -21.22 -3.33 10.18
N ALA A 32 -20.74 -2.42 9.34
CA ALA A 32 -21.56 -1.54 8.48
C ALA A 32 -20.99 -1.44 7.06
N LEU A 33 -20.53 -2.57 6.49
CA LEU A 33 -19.96 -2.57 5.15
C LEU A 33 -21.04 -2.59 4.08
N THR A 34 -20.78 -1.89 2.97
CA THR A 34 -21.54 -1.98 1.73
C THR A 34 -20.62 -2.43 0.61
N ILE A 35 -20.99 -3.50 -0.07
CA ILE A 35 -20.33 -3.97 -1.29
C ILE A 35 -21.21 -3.54 -2.46
N GLU A 36 -20.58 -2.90 -3.45
CA GLU A 36 -21.21 -2.54 -4.70
C GLU A 36 -20.74 -3.43 -5.83
N THR A 37 -21.67 -3.84 -6.68
CA THR A 37 -21.41 -4.64 -7.86
C THR A 37 -21.82 -3.87 -9.11
N GLY A 38 -21.12 -4.06 -10.20
CA GLY A 38 -21.49 -3.39 -11.46
C GLY A 38 -22.73 -3.98 -12.17
N ALA A 39 -23.50 -4.85 -11.50
CA ALA A 39 -24.69 -5.53 -12.04
C ALA A 39 -25.74 -5.72 -10.95
N GLU A 40 -27.01 -5.80 -11.36
CA GLU A 40 -28.13 -5.98 -10.44
C GLU A 40 -28.13 -7.35 -9.78
N LEU A 41 -28.29 -7.35 -8.46
CA LEU A 41 -28.32 -8.52 -7.60
C LEU A 41 -29.75 -9.04 -7.45
N ALA A 42 -29.88 -10.37 -7.47
CA ALA A 42 -31.11 -11.08 -7.10
C ALA A 42 -31.05 -11.58 -5.65
N ALA A 43 -29.85 -12.01 -5.18
CA ALA A 43 -29.67 -12.52 -3.83
C ALA A 43 -28.19 -12.54 -3.40
N ALA A 44 -27.99 -12.59 -2.07
CA ALA A 44 -26.72 -12.92 -1.41
C ALA A 44 -27.00 -14.10 -0.45
N ASP A 45 -26.04 -15.02 -0.30
CA ASP A 45 -26.22 -16.28 0.46
C ASP A 45 -25.93 -16.14 1.96
N ALA A 46 -25.83 -14.93 2.50
CA ALA A 46 -25.61 -14.71 3.93
C ALA A 46 -26.83 -14.06 4.59
N GLU A 47 -27.20 -14.57 5.77
CA GLU A 47 -28.31 -14.04 6.56
C GLU A 47 -27.95 -12.66 7.15
N GLY A 48 -28.95 -11.80 7.28
CA GLY A 48 -28.82 -10.46 7.89
C GLY A 48 -28.28 -9.39 6.96
N LEU A 49 -27.96 -9.74 5.71
CA LEU A 49 -27.57 -8.75 4.69
C LEU A 49 -28.79 -8.24 3.94
N THR A 50 -28.73 -6.99 3.54
CA THR A 50 -29.72 -6.32 2.69
C THR A 50 -29.19 -6.22 1.26
N VAL A 51 -29.96 -6.73 0.30
CA VAL A 51 -29.69 -6.58 -1.14
C VAL A 51 -30.59 -5.49 -1.67
N ASP A 52 -30.01 -4.47 -2.32
CA ASP A 52 -30.74 -3.35 -2.94
C ASP A 52 -30.06 -2.95 -4.26
N GLY A 53 -30.72 -3.26 -5.38
CA GLY A 53 -30.20 -3.01 -6.72
C GLY A 53 -28.84 -3.66 -6.95
N THR A 54 -27.79 -2.87 -7.05
CA THR A 54 -26.38 -3.33 -7.25
C THR A 54 -25.59 -3.48 -5.96
N THR A 55 -26.22 -3.28 -4.79
CA THR A 55 -25.52 -3.26 -3.51
C THR A 55 -25.95 -4.40 -2.60
N VAL A 56 -25.02 -4.87 -1.76
CA VAL A 56 -25.29 -5.69 -0.59
C VAL A 56 -24.65 -5.05 0.62
N SER A 57 -25.43 -4.84 1.68
CA SER A 57 -24.98 -4.12 2.89
C SER A 57 -25.40 -4.84 4.17
N GLY A 58 -24.64 -4.61 5.23
CA GLY A 58 -24.92 -5.17 6.55
C GLY A 58 -23.67 -5.44 7.38
N ASP A 59 -23.78 -6.39 8.31
CA ASP A 59 -22.67 -6.82 9.17
C ASP A 59 -21.89 -7.97 8.53
N PHE A 60 -20.68 -7.69 8.10
CA PHE A 60 -19.74 -8.64 7.51
C PHE A 60 -18.65 -9.10 8.48
N THR A 61 -18.76 -8.82 9.78
CA THR A 61 -17.71 -9.11 10.78
C THR A 61 -17.29 -10.59 10.78
N ASN A 62 -18.22 -11.50 10.52
CA ASN A 62 -17.99 -12.95 10.49
C ASN A 62 -18.18 -13.57 9.09
N ILE A 63 -18.22 -12.76 8.05
CA ILE A 63 -18.40 -13.22 6.67
C ILE A 63 -17.05 -13.08 5.93
N GLU A 64 -16.44 -14.21 5.64
CA GLU A 64 -15.19 -14.26 4.85
C GLU A 64 -15.46 -14.54 3.36
N THR A 65 -16.59 -15.17 3.08
CA THR A 65 -17.00 -15.53 1.71
C THR A 65 -18.49 -15.25 1.52
N LEU A 66 -18.84 -14.69 0.37
CA LEU A 66 -20.19 -14.39 -0.03
C LEU A 66 -20.42 -14.84 -1.47
N ASN A 67 -21.49 -15.61 -1.73
CA ASN A 67 -21.93 -15.93 -3.07
C ASN A 67 -23.08 -15.00 -3.45
N LEU A 68 -22.90 -14.29 -4.55
CA LEU A 68 -23.85 -13.36 -5.11
C LEU A 68 -24.54 -13.99 -6.32
N THR A 69 -25.86 -13.86 -6.40
CA THR A 69 -26.64 -14.24 -7.57
C THR A 69 -27.19 -12.96 -8.22
N PHE A 70 -27.01 -12.84 -9.51
CA PHE A 70 -27.45 -11.68 -10.29
C PHE A 70 -28.81 -11.95 -10.96
N THR A 71 -29.51 -10.89 -11.32
CA THR A 71 -30.82 -10.97 -11.97
C THR A 71 -30.77 -11.63 -13.36
N ASP A 72 -29.59 -11.66 -14.00
CA ASP A 72 -29.35 -12.36 -15.27
C ASP A 72 -29.06 -13.87 -15.10
N GLY A 73 -29.13 -14.37 -13.86
CA GLY A 73 -28.93 -15.78 -13.51
C GLY A 73 -27.45 -16.18 -13.32
N LYS A 74 -26.51 -15.24 -13.47
CA LYS A 74 -25.09 -15.50 -13.16
C LYS A 74 -24.85 -15.49 -11.65
N ALA A 75 -23.71 -16.04 -11.25
CA ALA A 75 -23.25 -16.00 -9.87
C ALA A 75 -21.79 -15.53 -9.80
N ALA A 76 -21.42 -14.93 -8.66
CA ALA A 76 -20.04 -14.58 -8.35
C ALA A 76 -19.74 -14.90 -6.90
N ARG A 77 -18.52 -15.40 -6.67
CA ARG A 77 -17.97 -15.60 -5.33
C ARG A 77 -17.11 -14.39 -4.97
N VAL A 78 -17.39 -13.79 -3.83
CA VAL A 78 -16.61 -12.69 -3.24
C VAL A 78 -15.93 -13.21 -1.97
N GLU A 79 -14.62 -13.02 -1.88
CA GLU A 79 -13.82 -13.35 -0.70
C GLU A 79 -13.34 -12.05 -0.06
N LEU A 80 -13.56 -11.88 1.25
CA LEU A 80 -13.25 -10.68 2.01
C LEU A 80 -12.01 -10.88 2.86
N TYR A 81 -11.02 -10.02 2.68
CA TYR A 81 -9.76 -10.05 3.44
C TYR A 81 -9.52 -8.69 4.09
N LYS A 82 -9.92 -8.53 5.35
CA LYS A 82 -9.57 -7.33 6.10
C LYS A 82 -8.13 -7.43 6.60
N SER A 83 -7.30 -6.42 6.28
CA SER A 83 -5.92 -6.35 6.75
C SER A 83 -5.85 -6.31 8.28
N GLN A 84 -4.82 -6.96 8.83
CA GLN A 84 -4.40 -6.86 10.23
C GLN A 84 -3.15 -5.98 10.37
N LEU A 85 -2.51 -5.62 9.26
CA LEU A 85 -1.39 -4.70 9.22
C LEU A 85 -1.88 -3.26 9.07
N PRO A 86 -1.09 -2.26 9.48
CA PRO A 86 -1.36 -0.89 9.11
C PRO A 86 -1.53 -0.76 7.59
N SER A 87 -2.44 0.10 7.18
CA SER A 87 -2.82 0.27 5.78
C SER A 87 -2.30 1.59 5.24
N VAL A 88 -1.78 1.58 4.01
CA VAL A 88 -1.33 2.78 3.30
C VAL A 88 -2.08 2.86 1.98
N SER A 89 -2.99 3.81 1.87
CA SER A 89 -3.85 3.98 0.70
C SER A 89 -3.51 5.28 -0.02
N PHE A 90 -3.13 5.17 -1.29
CA PHE A 90 -2.87 6.32 -2.16
C PHE A 90 -4.02 6.54 -3.12
N THR A 91 -4.34 7.83 -3.37
CA THR A 91 -5.13 8.25 -4.51
C THR A 91 -4.24 9.10 -5.41
N LEU A 92 -4.04 8.66 -6.64
CA LEU A 92 -3.22 9.34 -7.63
C LEU A 92 -4.01 10.46 -8.30
N ASN A 93 -3.31 11.53 -8.68
CA ASN A 93 -3.90 12.70 -9.30
C ASN A 93 -3.38 12.88 -10.73
N GLY A 94 -4.27 12.70 -11.71
CA GLY A 94 -3.99 12.95 -13.12
C GLY A 94 -3.01 11.98 -13.77
N VAL A 95 -2.74 10.84 -13.13
CA VAL A 95 -1.90 9.76 -13.63
C VAL A 95 -2.38 8.43 -13.08
N THR A 96 -2.27 7.37 -13.85
CA THR A 96 -2.57 6.01 -13.40
C THR A 96 -1.32 5.28 -12.92
N LEU A 97 -1.51 4.23 -12.11
CA LEU A 97 -0.39 3.38 -11.68
C LEU A 97 0.34 2.75 -12.87
N ASP A 98 -0.41 2.32 -13.90
CA ASP A 98 0.18 1.73 -15.11
C ASP A 98 1.06 2.73 -15.86
N GLU A 99 0.66 3.98 -15.97
CA GLU A 99 1.48 5.04 -16.57
C GLU A 99 2.76 5.30 -15.76
N ILE A 100 2.66 5.32 -14.43
CA ILE A 100 3.84 5.43 -13.55
C ILE A 100 4.78 4.26 -13.77
N GLN A 101 4.25 3.05 -13.86
CA GLN A 101 5.04 1.83 -14.03
C GLN A 101 5.64 1.67 -15.43
N ALA A 102 5.00 2.22 -16.45
CA ALA A 102 5.54 2.27 -17.80
C ALA A 102 6.63 3.35 -17.97
N GLY A 103 6.63 4.34 -17.08
CA GLY A 103 7.56 5.46 -17.11
C GLY A 103 8.86 5.23 -16.35
N SER A 104 9.68 6.29 -16.29
CA SER A 104 10.89 6.28 -15.47
C SER A 104 10.56 6.38 -13.98
N LYS A 105 11.24 5.56 -13.16
CA LYS A 105 11.15 5.62 -11.69
C LYS A 105 11.51 6.98 -11.08
N ASP A 106 12.19 7.84 -11.84
CA ASP A 106 12.67 9.13 -11.35
C ASP A 106 11.68 10.28 -11.55
N VAL A 107 10.61 10.02 -12.33
CA VAL A 107 9.52 11.00 -12.49
C VAL A 107 8.76 11.14 -11.17
N LYS A 108 8.54 12.39 -10.76
CA LYS A 108 7.86 12.76 -9.53
C LYS A 108 6.45 13.24 -9.82
N TYR A 109 5.47 12.49 -9.36
CA TYR A 109 4.06 12.81 -9.50
C TYR A 109 3.57 13.52 -8.23
N LYS A 110 3.01 14.73 -8.38
CA LYS A 110 2.63 15.59 -7.25
C LYS A 110 1.11 15.74 -7.13
N GLY A 111 0.65 16.21 -5.98
CA GLY A 111 -0.77 16.45 -5.73
C GLY A 111 -1.58 15.19 -5.48
N ASN A 112 -0.90 14.07 -5.19
CA ASN A 112 -1.56 12.84 -4.76
C ASN A 112 -1.99 12.94 -3.30
N SER A 113 -2.87 12.06 -2.87
CA SER A 113 -3.19 11.90 -1.46
C SER A 113 -2.72 10.55 -0.92
N VAL A 114 -2.48 10.49 0.39
CA VAL A 114 -2.22 9.27 1.14
C VAL A 114 -2.99 9.27 2.44
N THR A 115 -3.57 8.13 2.78
CA THR A 115 -4.11 7.85 4.12
C THR A 115 -3.35 6.67 4.70
N ILE A 116 -2.79 6.84 5.90
CA ILE A 116 -2.07 5.80 6.65
C ILE A 116 -2.85 5.51 7.91
N SER A 117 -3.38 4.30 8.03
CA SER A 117 -4.26 3.85 9.10
C SER A 117 -3.63 2.72 9.90
N GLN A 118 -3.96 2.65 11.19
CA GLN A 118 -3.59 1.54 12.06
C GLN A 118 -4.75 1.16 12.98
N ALA A 119 -4.82 -0.08 13.40
CA ALA A 119 -5.88 -0.56 14.29
C ALA A 119 -5.93 0.27 15.58
N GLY A 120 -7.10 0.83 15.90
CA GLY A 120 -7.33 1.63 17.10
C GLY A 120 -6.57 2.96 17.17
N GLY A 121 -5.91 3.36 16.10
CA GLY A 121 -5.20 4.64 15.99
C GLY A 121 -5.96 5.67 15.16
N SER A 122 -5.45 6.91 15.19
CA SER A 122 -5.91 7.94 14.27
C SER A 122 -5.21 7.83 12.94
N ASP A 123 -5.94 8.07 11.85
CA ASP A 123 -5.38 8.09 10.50
C ASP A 123 -4.51 9.35 10.30
N LEU A 124 -3.39 9.16 9.57
CA LEU A 124 -2.62 10.26 9.01
C LEU A 124 -3.05 10.43 7.55
N THR A 125 -3.59 11.60 7.24
CA THR A 125 -3.97 11.94 5.86
C THR A 125 -3.17 13.14 5.36
N ASP A 126 -2.65 13.06 4.14
CA ASP A 126 -1.97 14.16 3.45
C ASP A 126 -2.46 14.21 1.99
N THR A 127 -2.95 15.36 1.56
CA THR A 127 -3.58 15.56 0.24
C THR A 127 -2.65 16.23 -0.78
N ASN A 128 -1.36 16.37 -0.46
CA ASN A 128 -0.37 16.96 -1.37
C ASN A 128 0.95 16.21 -1.33
N VAL A 129 0.88 14.93 -1.67
CA VAL A 129 2.00 14.00 -1.63
C VAL A 129 2.70 13.94 -2.98
N GLU A 130 4.03 13.92 -2.97
CA GLU A 130 4.84 13.52 -4.12
C GLU A 130 5.02 12.01 -4.08
N PHE A 131 4.69 11.32 -5.17
CA PHE A 131 4.83 9.88 -5.33
C PHE A 131 5.74 9.56 -6.51
N LYS A 132 6.59 8.53 -6.40
CA LYS A 132 7.46 8.08 -7.49
C LYS A 132 7.88 6.62 -7.33
N GLY A 133 8.36 6.03 -8.41
CA GLY A 133 9.09 4.77 -8.38
C GLY A 133 10.43 4.89 -7.65
N ARG A 134 11.01 3.75 -7.27
CA ARG A 134 12.37 3.65 -6.74
C ARG A 134 13.01 2.30 -7.07
N GLY A 135 14.30 2.19 -6.71
CA GLY A 135 15.09 0.99 -6.96
C GLY A 135 15.69 0.99 -8.37
N ASN A 136 16.52 0.01 -8.61
CA ASN A 136 17.19 -0.19 -9.89
C ASN A 136 16.64 -1.47 -10.53
N THR A 137 17.26 -2.61 -10.32
CA THR A 137 16.76 -3.91 -10.78
C THR A 137 15.33 -4.20 -10.26
N THR A 138 15.02 -3.81 -9.02
CA THR A 138 13.69 -4.05 -8.42
C THR A 138 12.56 -3.26 -9.09
N TRP A 139 12.88 -2.19 -9.83
CA TRP A 139 11.89 -1.44 -10.62
C TRP A 139 11.37 -2.21 -11.83
N THR A 140 12.11 -3.21 -12.31
CA THR A 140 11.71 -4.03 -13.46
C THR A 140 10.86 -5.25 -13.09
N LEU A 141 10.64 -5.48 -11.79
CA LEU A 141 9.86 -6.61 -11.29
C LEU A 141 8.35 -6.31 -11.33
N ASP A 142 7.55 -7.35 -11.24
CA ASP A 142 6.08 -7.28 -11.18
C ASP A 142 5.56 -6.52 -9.94
N LYS A 143 6.18 -6.73 -8.78
CA LYS A 143 5.89 -5.96 -7.56
C LYS A 143 6.99 -4.93 -7.35
N ARG A 144 6.67 -3.66 -7.55
CA ARG A 144 7.64 -2.56 -7.58
C ARG A 144 7.71 -1.80 -6.27
N PRO A 145 8.90 -1.31 -5.88
CA PRO A 145 9.05 -0.43 -4.73
C PRO A 145 8.75 1.02 -5.10
N TYR A 146 8.28 1.81 -4.13
CA TYR A 146 7.92 3.21 -4.31
C TYR A 146 8.57 4.10 -3.26
N GLN A 147 8.57 5.39 -3.52
CA GLN A 147 8.92 6.45 -2.57
C GLN A 147 7.81 7.49 -2.58
N PHE A 148 7.42 7.95 -1.40
CA PHE A 148 6.54 9.11 -1.31
C PHE A 148 7.10 10.16 -0.37
N LYS A 149 6.65 11.41 -0.57
CA LYS A 149 7.06 12.55 0.24
C LYS A 149 5.83 13.34 0.66
N LEU A 150 5.62 13.42 1.97
CA LEU A 150 4.56 14.19 2.60
C LEU A 150 4.78 15.70 2.37
N SER A 151 3.71 16.46 2.43
CA SER A 151 3.74 17.93 2.36
C SER A 151 4.47 18.54 3.55
N SER A 152 4.34 17.92 4.73
CA SER A 152 5.02 18.31 5.97
C SER A 152 5.66 17.12 6.67
N LYS A 153 6.60 17.38 7.61
CA LYS A 153 7.18 16.30 8.45
C LYS A 153 6.13 15.77 9.41
N ALA A 154 5.90 14.46 9.39
CA ALA A 154 5.01 13.77 10.30
C ALA A 154 5.65 12.50 10.87
N LYS A 155 5.19 12.08 12.06
CA LYS A 155 5.45 10.73 12.58
C LYS A 155 4.55 9.77 11.81
N VAL A 156 5.11 8.65 11.36
CA VAL A 156 4.37 7.61 10.64
C VAL A 156 4.52 6.30 11.41
N LEU A 157 3.40 5.73 11.86
CA LEU A 157 3.35 4.46 12.60
C LEU A 157 4.37 4.37 13.76
N GLY A 158 4.51 5.48 14.51
CA GLY A 158 5.42 5.58 15.64
C GLY A 158 6.88 5.88 15.29
N MET A 159 7.26 5.84 14.01
CA MET A 159 8.60 6.23 13.55
C MET A 159 8.80 7.74 13.60
N ASP A 160 10.03 8.19 13.63
CA ASP A 160 10.37 9.59 13.81
C ASP A 160 9.98 10.48 12.62
N LYS A 161 9.73 11.79 12.95
CA LYS A 161 9.21 12.76 12.00
C LYS A 161 10.09 12.92 10.76
N ALA A 162 9.52 12.65 9.60
CA ALA A 162 10.14 12.92 8.32
C ALA A 162 9.10 13.25 7.24
N LYS A 163 9.59 13.73 6.08
CA LYS A 163 8.75 13.89 4.89
C LYS A 163 8.82 12.68 3.97
N THR A 164 10.01 12.11 3.78
CA THR A 164 10.25 11.10 2.75
C THR A 164 10.25 9.70 3.37
N TRP A 165 9.48 8.82 2.77
CA TRP A 165 9.28 7.45 3.18
C TRP A 165 9.43 6.50 1.99
N LEU A 166 9.84 5.28 2.26
CA LEU A 166 10.06 4.24 1.26
C LEU A 166 9.09 3.07 1.48
N LEU A 167 8.58 2.54 0.37
CA LEU A 167 7.84 1.29 0.32
C LEU A 167 8.70 0.25 -0.38
N ILE A 168 9.34 -0.62 0.40
CA ILE A 168 10.20 -1.69 -0.09
C ILE A 168 9.32 -2.90 -0.40
N ALA A 169 9.32 -3.34 -1.67
CA ALA A 169 8.45 -4.40 -2.13
C ALA A 169 8.88 -5.81 -1.67
N ASN A 170 10.15 -6.01 -1.32
CA ASN A 170 10.76 -7.29 -0.93
C ASN A 170 10.48 -8.46 -1.93
N ARG A 171 10.28 -8.14 -3.22
CA ARG A 171 9.81 -9.11 -4.24
C ARG A 171 10.75 -10.30 -4.42
N GLN A 172 12.05 -10.11 -4.21
CA GLN A 172 13.08 -11.15 -4.33
C GLN A 172 13.35 -11.91 -3.03
N ASP A 173 12.63 -11.57 -1.96
CA ASP A 173 12.73 -12.21 -0.65
C ASP A 173 11.39 -12.84 -0.29
N THR A 174 11.25 -14.14 -0.46
CA THR A 174 10.02 -14.89 -0.16
C THR A 174 9.64 -14.85 1.31
N SER A 175 10.60 -14.65 2.22
CA SER A 175 10.32 -14.43 3.64
C SER A 175 9.84 -13.01 3.92
N MET A 176 10.11 -12.07 3.03
CA MET A 176 9.93 -10.62 3.15
C MET A 176 10.70 -9.97 4.31
N MET A 177 11.44 -10.72 5.12
CA MET A 177 11.98 -10.31 6.42
C MET A 177 13.43 -9.84 6.40
N ARG A 178 14.23 -10.15 5.35
CA ARG A 178 15.67 -9.94 5.37
C ARG A 178 16.06 -8.49 5.64
N ASN A 179 15.45 -7.53 4.95
CA ASN A 179 15.73 -6.12 5.18
C ASN A 179 15.40 -5.70 6.62
N LYS A 180 14.21 -6.05 7.10
CA LYS A 180 13.78 -5.69 8.46
C LYS A 180 14.67 -6.32 9.52
N ALA A 181 15.02 -7.59 9.38
CA ALA A 181 15.88 -8.29 10.32
C ALA A 181 17.28 -7.66 10.42
N VAL A 182 17.86 -7.25 9.29
CA VAL A 182 19.18 -6.57 9.27
C VAL A 182 19.08 -5.18 9.89
N TYR A 183 18.04 -4.41 9.60
CA TYR A 183 17.82 -3.09 10.19
C TYR A 183 17.64 -3.18 11.71
N ASP A 184 16.81 -4.12 12.19
CA ASP A 184 16.60 -4.32 13.62
C ASP A 184 17.87 -4.78 14.34
N LEU A 185 18.65 -5.67 13.71
CA LEU A 185 19.94 -6.11 14.27
C LEU A 185 20.92 -4.95 14.38
N ALA A 186 21.06 -4.14 13.33
CA ALA A 186 21.96 -2.98 13.36
C ALA A 186 21.55 -1.99 14.47
N ASN A 187 20.27 -1.65 14.55
CA ASN A 187 19.75 -0.78 15.62
C ASN A 187 19.98 -1.37 17.02
N ALA A 188 19.82 -2.69 17.19
CA ALA A 188 20.09 -3.37 18.46
C ALA A 188 21.58 -3.39 18.82
N MET A 189 22.47 -3.30 17.85
CA MET A 189 23.92 -3.17 18.03
C MET A 189 24.38 -1.74 18.31
N GLY A 190 23.46 -0.75 18.28
CA GLY A 190 23.76 0.66 18.47
C GLY A 190 24.17 1.40 17.19
N GLU A 191 24.11 0.72 16.05
CA GLU A 191 24.34 1.33 14.73
C GLU A 191 23.03 1.93 14.19
N TRP A 192 23.12 3.07 13.52
CA TRP A 192 21.93 3.63 12.88
C TRP A 192 21.54 2.81 11.65
N ALA A 193 20.30 2.36 11.62
CA ALA A 193 19.68 1.76 10.45
C ALA A 193 18.23 2.25 10.31
N PRO A 194 17.64 2.23 9.10
CA PRO A 194 16.26 2.64 8.90
C PRO A 194 15.31 1.83 9.79
N ASP A 195 14.43 2.50 10.53
CA ASP A 195 13.29 1.81 11.12
C ASP A 195 12.22 1.53 10.06
N GLY A 196 11.38 0.54 10.27
CA GLY A 196 10.35 0.13 9.32
C GLY A 196 9.19 -0.60 9.95
N ARG A 197 8.06 -0.56 9.26
CA ARG A 197 6.80 -1.25 9.63
C ARG A 197 6.26 -2.00 8.43
N TRP A 198 5.76 -3.21 8.67
CA TRP A 198 4.98 -3.93 7.66
C TRP A 198 3.65 -3.23 7.47
N VAL A 199 3.28 -3.00 6.23
CA VAL A 199 2.03 -2.35 5.85
C VAL A 199 1.44 -3.03 4.63
N ASP A 200 0.12 -3.03 4.54
CA ASP A 200 -0.59 -3.34 3.31
C ASP A 200 -0.83 -2.05 2.52
N VAL A 201 -0.67 -2.12 1.20
CA VAL A 201 -0.71 -0.94 0.32
C VAL A 201 -1.83 -1.04 -0.70
N TRP A 202 -2.58 0.05 -0.85
CA TRP A 202 -3.55 0.27 -1.92
C TRP A 202 -3.14 1.49 -2.75
N ILE A 203 -3.37 1.42 -4.05
CA ILE A 203 -3.21 2.54 -4.96
C ILE A 203 -4.48 2.60 -5.83
N ASP A 204 -5.20 3.73 -5.77
CA ASP A 204 -6.50 3.92 -6.44
C ASP A 204 -7.48 2.75 -6.17
N GLY A 205 -7.56 2.33 -4.90
CA GLY A 205 -8.41 1.22 -4.46
C GLY A 205 -7.90 -0.18 -4.82
N SER A 206 -6.84 -0.31 -5.61
CA SER A 206 -6.24 -1.60 -5.98
C SER A 206 -5.18 -2.03 -4.97
N TYR A 207 -5.34 -3.22 -4.39
CA TYR A 207 -4.39 -3.80 -3.43
C TYR A 207 -3.08 -4.18 -4.11
N GLN A 208 -1.97 -3.69 -3.58
CA GLN A 208 -0.62 -3.91 -4.11
C GLN A 208 0.18 -4.95 -3.32
N GLY A 209 -0.38 -5.45 -2.23
CA GLY A 209 0.29 -6.41 -1.34
C GLY A 209 0.96 -5.76 -0.13
N CYS A 210 1.64 -6.58 0.66
CA CYS A 210 2.39 -6.17 1.85
C CYS A 210 3.74 -5.57 1.46
N TYR A 211 4.10 -4.43 2.06
CA TYR A 211 5.36 -3.71 1.88
C TYR A 211 6.05 -3.47 3.22
N LEU A 212 7.35 -3.25 3.19
CA LEU A 212 8.08 -2.64 4.31
C LEU A 212 8.08 -1.12 4.08
N LEU A 213 7.25 -0.40 4.84
CA LEU A 213 7.32 1.06 4.95
C LEU A 213 8.49 1.40 5.86
N CYS A 214 9.49 2.09 5.35
CA CYS A 214 10.68 2.39 6.12
C CYS A 214 11.22 3.80 5.85
N GLU A 215 12.12 4.19 6.73
CA GLU A 215 12.86 5.43 6.66
C GLU A 215 13.78 5.46 5.45
N LYS A 216 13.98 6.66 4.89
CA LYS A 216 14.98 6.88 3.85
C LYS A 216 16.33 7.18 4.50
N VAL A 217 17.40 6.50 4.06
CA VAL A 217 18.78 6.88 4.38
C VAL A 217 19.06 8.25 3.77
N GLN A 218 19.29 9.23 4.59
CA GLN A 218 19.65 10.61 4.20
C GLN A 218 20.20 11.36 5.41
N VAL A 219 21.03 12.35 5.18
CA VAL A 219 21.46 13.26 6.24
C VAL A 219 20.28 14.11 6.72
N GLY A 220 20.15 14.26 8.02
CA GLY A 220 19.15 15.13 8.63
C GLY A 220 18.67 14.66 10.00
N THR A 221 18.01 15.56 10.70
CA THR A 221 17.38 15.29 12.01
C THR A 221 16.42 14.10 11.94
N ASN A 222 16.54 13.16 12.86
CA ASN A 222 15.81 11.91 12.91
C ASN A 222 16.11 10.95 11.74
N ARG A 223 17.28 11.07 11.17
CA ARG A 223 17.87 10.20 10.15
C ARG A 223 19.35 10.03 10.49
N VAL A 224 20.21 9.96 9.50
CA VAL A 224 21.66 9.98 9.75
C VAL A 224 22.06 11.38 10.21
N GLU A 225 22.33 11.53 11.48
CA GLU A 225 22.82 12.79 12.06
C GLU A 225 24.35 12.78 12.03
N LEU A 226 24.93 13.76 11.34
CA LEU A 226 26.38 13.91 11.30
C LEU A 226 26.83 14.71 12.51
N GLU A 227 27.86 14.23 13.20
CA GLU A 227 28.39 14.88 14.40
C GLU A 227 29.07 16.24 14.11
N GLN A 228 29.51 16.42 12.87
CA GLN A 228 30.23 17.62 12.42
C GLN A 228 29.57 18.20 11.17
N GLU A 229 29.69 19.53 10.99
CA GLU A 229 29.11 20.23 9.82
C GLU A 229 29.70 19.78 8.49
N ASP A 230 30.98 19.34 8.49
CA ASP A 230 31.70 18.82 7.33
C ASP A 230 31.67 17.29 7.23
N GLY A 231 30.88 16.63 8.06
CA GLY A 231 30.67 15.19 8.00
C GLY A 231 30.08 14.74 6.67
N ILE A 232 30.43 13.53 6.23
CA ILE A 232 30.02 12.96 4.94
C ILE A 232 29.25 11.67 5.18
N LEU A 233 28.08 11.55 4.54
CA LEU A 233 27.38 10.28 4.34
C LEU A 233 27.74 9.76 2.95
N ALA A 234 28.48 8.65 2.90
CA ALA A 234 28.85 8.01 1.64
C ALA A 234 28.01 6.75 1.39
N GLU A 235 27.61 6.53 0.14
CA GLU A 235 26.97 5.31 -0.32
C GLU A 235 27.97 4.51 -1.17
N ALA A 236 28.22 3.25 -0.80
CA ALA A 236 28.98 2.34 -1.63
C ALA A 236 28.04 1.74 -2.69
N ASP A 237 28.09 2.30 -3.89
CA ASP A 237 27.31 1.81 -5.03
C ASP A 237 28.24 1.18 -6.05
N ASN A 238 28.13 -0.14 -6.22
CA ASN A 238 28.93 -0.90 -7.18
C ASN A 238 28.23 -1.12 -8.54
N ILE A 239 27.03 -0.58 -8.71
CA ILE A 239 26.20 -0.81 -9.91
C ILE A 239 26.30 0.35 -10.89
N TYR A 240 26.62 1.55 -10.39
CA TYR A 240 26.61 2.76 -11.17
C TYR A 240 27.99 3.23 -11.52
N TYR A 241 28.57 2.54 -12.45
CA TYR A 241 29.66 3.09 -13.21
C TYR A 241 29.07 3.96 -14.31
N ASN A 242 28.75 5.18 -14.01
CA ASN A 242 28.27 6.14 -15.00
C ASN A 242 29.38 6.61 -15.95
N GLY A 243 30.47 5.87 -16.04
CA GLY A 243 31.63 6.27 -16.84
C GLY A 243 32.40 7.45 -16.24
N GLU A 244 32.13 7.79 -14.98
CA GLU A 244 32.90 8.77 -14.26
C GLU A 244 34.18 8.09 -13.76
N GLU A 245 35.33 8.52 -14.27
CA GLU A 245 36.64 8.18 -13.70
C GLU A 245 36.83 8.94 -12.38
N TYR A 246 37.11 8.22 -11.30
CA TYR A 246 37.49 8.81 -10.02
C TYR A 246 38.98 9.20 -10.01
#